data_f4b37df3523a2c056a6b1c39ac12a7ef
#
_entry.id   f4b37df3523a2c056a6b1c39ac12a7ef
#
_cell.length_a   1.000
_cell.length_b   1.000
_cell.length_c   1.000
_cell.angle_alpha   90.00
_cell.angle_beta   90.00
_cell.angle_gamma   90.00
#
_symmetry.space_group_name_H-M   'P 1'
#
loop_
_entity.id
_entity.type
_entity.pdbx_description
1 polymer ?
#
loop_
_entity_poly.entity_id
_entity_poly.type
_entity_poly.pdbx_seq_one_letter_code
_entity_poly.pdbx_strand_id
1 'polypeptide(L)'
;MNQNTNNLRIVMVILFLILVSWPLEVLAHQPRLVEMEKINVTKPEISKAYYGNLSGKPHIYTISTSSPIDLYVNILVPFIEGPGKNVTVNIFKGEQLIRTLSPTKEDWKEFFEPFGQSMYWKGPEFKVRADAGKYKIHVQSTEKSIRYVLATGEIEAFGGPESLRAILLIPELKKNFFEESPLSFILSPLGWGYV
;
A
#
# COMPACT_ATOMS: atom_id res chain seq x y z
N MET A 1 -28.60 -31.87 -35.35
CA MET A 1 -27.32 -31.24 -35.02
C MET A 1 -27.66 -29.74 -34.88
N ASN A 2 -27.60 -29.06 -33.82
CA ASN A 2 -26.74 -28.94 -32.68
C ASN A 2 -27.37 -28.11 -31.53
N GLN A 3 -28.49 -28.51 -30.95
CA GLN A 3 -29.00 -27.83 -29.74
C GLN A 3 -28.06 -28.08 -28.53
N ASN A 4 -27.49 -29.29 -28.39
CA ASN A 4 -26.60 -29.64 -27.31
C ASN A 4 -25.31 -28.86 -27.29
N THR A 5 -24.71 -28.55 -28.43
CA THR A 5 -23.47 -27.76 -28.49
C THR A 5 -23.67 -26.28 -28.16
N ASN A 6 -24.82 -25.71 -28.49
CA ASN A 6 -25.16 -24.34 -28.11
C ASN A 6 -25.43 -24.24 -26.59
N ASN A 7 -26.14 -25.19 -26.00
CA ASN A 7 -26.38 -25.21 -24.58
C ASN A 7 -25.08 -25.37 -23.79
N LEU A 8 -24.15 -26.19 -24.26
CA LEU A 8 -22.83 -26.35 -23.62
C LEU A 8 -22.02 -25.05 -23.69
N ARG A 9 -22.03 -24.33 -24.81
CA ARG A 9 -21.36 -23.01 -24.95
C ARG A 9 -21.97 -21.96 -24.02
N ILE A 10 -23.27 -21.90 -23.92
CA ILE A 10 -23.98 -20.98 -23.02
C ILE A 10 -23.62 -21.29 -21.56
N VAL A 11 -23.62 -22.57 -21.15
CA VAL A 11 -23.24 -22.98 -19.81
C VAL A 11 -21.78 -22.63 -19.52
N MET A 12 -20.86 -22.83 -20.47
CA MET A 12 -19.44 -22.45 -20.30
C MET A 12 -19.26 -20.92 -20.17
N VAL A 13 -20.01 -20.13 -20.95
CA VAL A 13 -19.97 -18.67 -20.84
C VAL A 13 -20.53 -18.20 -19.49
N ILE A 14 -21.64 -18.79 -19.03
CA ILE A 14 -22.21 -18.46 -17.72
C ILE A 14 -21.25 -18.87 -16.58
N LEU A 15 -20.64 -20.04 -16.65
CA LEU A 15 -19.62 -20.48 -15.67
C LEU A 15 -18.40 -19.57 -15.68
N PHE A 16 -17.94 -19.14 -16.84
CA PHE A 16 -16.85 -18.17 -16.98
C PHE A 16 -17.22 -16.81 -16.40
N LEU A 17 -18.43 -16.32 -16.67
CA LEU A 17 -18.93 -15.06 -16.09
C LEU A 17 -19.10 -15.15 -14.56
N ILE A 18 -19.52 -16.30 -14.01
CA ILE A 18 -19.60 -16.52 -12.56
C ILE A 18 -18.21 -16.57 -11.94
N LEU A 19 -17.23 -17.21 -12.58
CA LEU A 19 -15.84 -17.25 -12.13
C LEU A 19 -15.17 -15.87 -12.15
N VAL A 20 -15.47 -15.03 -13.13
CA VAL A 20 -14.95 -13.66 -13.26
C VAL A 20 -15.67 -12.69 -12.32
N SER A 21 -16.93 -12.95 -11.96
CA SER A 21 -17.71 -12.11 -11.05
C SER A 21 -17.52 -12.47 -9.56
N TRP A 22 -16.69 -13.44 -9.22
CA TRP A 22 -16.32 -13.67 -7.82
C TRP A 22 -15.51 -12.45 -7.36
N PRO A 23 -15.98 -11.73 -6.32
CA PRO A 23 -15.17 -10.63 -5.78
C PRO A 23 -13.88 -11.25 -5.24
N LEU A 24 -12.80 -11.11 -5.97
CA LEU A 24 -11.48 -11.22 -5.39
C LEU A 24 -11.41 -10.08 -4.38
N GLU A 25 -11.53 -10.38 -3.10
CA GLU A 25 -11.11 -9.47 -2.04
C GLU A 25 -9.60 -9.29 -2.20
N VAL A 26 -9.23 -8.40 -3.10
CA VAL A 26 -7.85 -8.00 -3.28
C VAL A 26 -7.53 -7.11 -2.09
N LEU A 27 -6.84 -7.68 -1.12
CA LEU A 27 -6.21 -6.95 -0.02
C LEU A 27 -5.26 -5.90 -0.61
N ALA A 28 -5.78 -4.70 -0.85
CA ALA A 28 -5.02 -3.63 -1.49
C ALA A 28 -5.15 -2.34 -0.69
N HIS A 29 -4.02 -1.75 -0.35
CA HIS A 29 -3.98 -0.42 0.22
C HIS A 29 -4.25 0.63 -0.86
N GLN A 30 -5.04 1.66 -0.56
CA GLN A 30 -5.22 2.80 -1.45
C GLN A 30 -3.87 3.52 -1.64
N PRO A 31 -3.27 3.55 -2.85
CA PRO A 31 -1.98 4.18 -3.05
C PRO A 31 -2.09 5.71 -3.02
N ARG A 32 -1.10 6.35 -2.40
CA ARG A 32 -0.96 7.82 -2.29
C ARG A 32 0.50 8.21 -2.54
N LEU A 33 0.75 9.08 -3.48
CA LEU A 33 2.07 9.70 -3.66
C LEU A 33 2.30 10.76 -2.59
N VAL A 34 3.50 10.81 -2.06
CA VAL A 34 3.94 11.80 -1.08
C VAL A 34 4.75 12.87 -1.79
N GLU A 35 4.14 14.03 -1.98
CA GLU A 35 4.73 15.17 -2.68
C GLU A 35 5.22 16.27 -1.71
N MET A 36 4.85 16.18 -0.43
CA MET A 36 5.15 17.17 0.59
C MET A 36 5.70 16.53 1.85
N GLU A 37 6.48 17.30 2.63
CA GLU A 37 7.03 16.83 3.91
C GLU A 37 5.95 16.64 5.00
N LYS A 38 4.81 17.34 4.90
CA LYS A 38 3.72 17.28 5.87
C LYS A 38 2.45 16.73 5.24
N ILE A 39 1.97 15.62 5.74
CA ILE A 39 0.84 14.86 5.20
C ILE A 39 -0.28 14.79 6.25
N ASN A 40 -1.50 15.17 5.87
CA ASN A 40 -2.66 14.95 6.72
C ASN A 40 -3.33 13.63 6.36
N VAL A 41 -3.37 12.69 7.30
CA VAL A 41 -4.00 11.38 7.13
C VAL A 41 -5.47 11.48 7.47
N THR A 42 -6.31 11.59 6.45
CA THR A 42 -7.77 11.57 6.61
C THR A 42 -8.26 10.12 6.70
N LYS A 43 -9.30 9.84 7.48
CA LYS A 43 -9.86 8.49 7.67
C LYS A 43 -8.74 7.47 7.95
N PRO A 44 -8.06 7.56 9.11
CA PRO A 44 -6.84 6.82 9.40
C PRO A 44 -7.03 5.30 9.52
N GLU A 45 -8.27 4.82 9.68
CA GLU A 45 -8.59 3.40 9.72
C GLU A 45 -8.70 2.77 8.32
N ILE A 46 -8.89 3.62 7.28
CA ILE A 46 -8.90 3.14 5.89
C ILE A 46 -7.47 2.82 5.44
N SER A 47 -7.34 1.64 4.87
CA SER A 47 -6.09 1.08 4.36
C SER A 47 -5.48 1.96 3.26
N LYS A 48 -4.31 2.55 3.52
CA LYS A 48 -3.57 3.43 2.60
C LYS A 48 -2.09 3.11 2.61
N ALA A 49 -1.48 3.15 1.44
CA ALA A 49 -0.05 3.07 1.23
C ALA A 49 0.50 4.41 0.71
N TYR A 50 1.31 5.07 1.51
CA TYR A 50 1.94 6.35 1.17
C TYR A 50 3.33 6.12 0.62
N TYR A 51 3.51 6.34 -0.68
CA TYR A 51 4.76 6.17 -1.42
C TYR A 51 5.58 7.46 -1.34
N GLY A 52 6.66 7.46 -0.59
CA GLY A 52 7.51 8.63 -0.37
C GLY A 52 8.97 8.39 -0.73
N ASN A 53 9.67 9.47 -1.01
CA ASN A 53 11.11 9.51 -1.16
C ASN A 53 11.68 10.56 -0.21
N LEU A 54 12.38 10.12 0.85
CA LEU A 54 13.08 11.02 1.76
C LEU A 54 14.31 11.61 1.06
N SER A 55 14.49 12.90 1.18
CA SER A 55 15.63 13.66 0.62
C SER A 55 16.36 14.43 1.72
N GLY A 56 16.68 13.75 2.83
CA GLY A 56 17.40 14.32 3.97
C GLY A 56 16.51 15.06 4.98
N LYS A 57 15.20 15.17 4.73
CA LYS A 57 14.23 15.73 5.67
C LYS A 57 13.19 14.68 6.05
N PRO A 58 12.66 14.70 7.29
CA PRO A 58 11.60 13.78 7.69
C PRO A 58 10.28 14.13 6.99
N HIS A 59 9.49 13.09 6.67
CA HIS A 59 8.08 13.26 6.35
C HIS A 59 7.25 13.07 7.61
N ILE A 60 6.26 13.96 7.82
CA ILE A 60 5.45 14.03 9.02
C ILE A 60 3.98 13.78 8.65
N TYR A 61 3.44 12.68 9.10
CA TYR A 61 2.03 12.33 8.96
C TYR A 61 1.27 12.73 10.20
N THR A 62 0.19 13.48 10.04
CA THR A 62 -0.65 13.91 11.15
C THR A 62 -2.01 13.24 11.06
N ILE A 63 -2.42 12.62 12.17
CA ILE A 63 -3.73 12.02 12.37
C ILE A 63 -4.43 12.83 13.46
N SER A 64 -5.68 13.24 13.23
CA SER A 64 -6.53 13.85 14.24
C SER A 64 -7.83 13.07 14.30
N THR A 65 -8.19 12.54 15.46
CA THR A 65 -9.42 11.78 15.68
C THR A 65 -10.16 12.25 16.92
N SER A 66 -11.49 12.31 16.84
CA SER A 66 -12.39 12.64 17.94
C SER A 66 -12.93 11.41 18.68
N SER A 67 -12.66 10.22 18.18
CA SER A 67 -13.04 8.92 18.76
C SER A 67 -11.85 7.96 18.78
N PRO A 68 -11.88 6.91 19.61
CA PRO A 68 -10.86 5.86 19.57
C PRO A 68 -10.83 5.17 18.22
N ILE A 69 -9.62 4.88 17.72
CA ILE A 69 -9.36 4.21 16.44
C ILE A 69 -8.43 3.01 16.59
N ASP A 70 -8.45 2.10 15.64
CA ASP A 70 -7.40 1.10 15.49
C ASP A 70 -6.26 1.72 14.69
N LEU A 71 -5.24 2.21 15.42
CA LEU A 71 -4.06 2.82 14.82
C LEU A 71 -3.13 1.71 14.33
N TYR A 72 -3.01 1.59 13.02
CA TYR A 72 -2.08 0.69 12.35
C TYR A 72 -1.04 1.47 11.58
N VAL A 73 0.24 1.09 11.73
CA VAL A 73 1.39 1.68 11.03
C VAL A 73 2.36 0.56 10.67
N ASN A 74 2.72 0.47 9.41
CA ASN A 74 3.76 -0.44 8.94
C ASN A 74 4.69 0.28 7.97
N ILE A 75 5.97 -0.06 7.99
CA ILE A 75 6.98 0.49 7.09
C ILE A 75 7.44 -0.57 6.09
N LEU A 76 7.48 -0.20 4.82
CA LEU A 76 8.01 -1.03 3.75
C LEU A 76 9.01 -0.21 2.92
N VAL A 77 9.89 -0.90 2.22
CA VAL A 77 10.75 -0.30 1.20
C VAL A 77 10.69 -1.16 -0.07
N PRO A 78 10.91 -0.59 -1.28
CA PRO A 78 10.88 -1.37 -2.50
C PRO A 78 11.98 -2.43 -2.51
N PHE A 79 11.69 -3.59 -3.10
CA PHE A 79 12.65 -4.67 -3.27
C PHE A 79 13.52 -4.40 -4.51
N ILE A 80 14.45 -3.46 -4.36
CA ILE A 80 15.40 -3.06 -5.40
C ILE A 80 16.84 -3.19 -4.88
N GLU A 81 17.80 -3.30 -5.78
CA GLU A 81 19.21 -3.25 -5.43
C GLU A 81 19.62 -1.83 -5.00
N GLY A 82 20.50 -1.72 -4.01
CA GLY A 82 21.07 -0.45 -3.56
C GLY A 82 20.78 -0.10 -2.11
N PRO A 83 20.96 1.18 -1.73
CA PRO A 83 20.71 1.66 -0.38
C PRO A 83 19.24 1.49 -0.08
N GLY A 84 18.89 1.28 1.14
CA GLY A 84 17.53 1.52 1.26
C GLY A 84 16.71 0.78 2.29
N LYS A 85 17.32 0.35 3.39
CA LYS A 85 16.56 -0.22 4.50
C LYS A 85 16.71 0.58 5.81
N ASN A 86 17.43 1.70 5.77
CA ASN A 86 17.68 2.52 6.95
C ASN A 86 16.58 3.58 7.13
N VAL A 87 15.37 3.12 7.43
CA VAL A 87 14.21 3.97 7.70
C VAL A 87 13.77 3.80 9.13
N THR A 88 13.60 4.90 9.84
CA THR A 88 13.05 4.92 11.21
C THR A 88 11.70 5.61 11.21
N VAL A 89 10.73 5.03 11.92
CA VAL A 89 9.40 5.60 12.11
C VAL A 89 9.17 5.86 13.59
N ASN A 90 8.98 7.13 13.97
CA ASN A 90 8.63 7.53 15.32
C ASN A 90 7.16 7.92 15.39
N ILE A 91 6.41 7.34 16.30
CA ILE A 91 4.98 7.56 16.48
C ILE A 91 4.76 8.28 17.80
N PHE A 92 4.07 9.42 17.74
CA PHE A 92 3.79 10.28 18.87
C PHE A 92 2.28 10.41 19.11
N LYS A 93 1.88 10.54 20.39
CA LYS A 93 0.57 11.06 20.82
C LYS A 93 0.79 12.46 21.41
N GLY A 94 0.31 13.51 20.74
CA GLY A 94 0.73 14.88 21.05
C GLY A 94 2.24 15.03 20.83
N GLU A 95 2.97 15.33 21.92
CA GLU A 95 4.44 15.44 21.92
C GLU A 95 5.11 14.20 22.55
N GLN A 96 4.34 13.26 23.10
CA GLN A 96 4.88 12.05 23.72
C GLN A 96 5.20 10.99 22.67
N LEU A 97 6.45 10.52 22.62
CA LEU A 97 6.83 9.36 21.83
C LEU A 97 6.21 8.10 22.44
N ILE A 98 5.40 7.37 21.64
CA ILE A 98 4.73 6.15 22.08
C ILE A 98 5.36 4.88 21.46
N ARG A 99 5.97 5.02 20.28
CA ARG A 99 6.63 3.89 19.60
C ARG A 99 7.70 4.38 18.64
N THR A 100 8.79 3.62 18.53
CA THR A 100 9.78 3.71 17.46
C THR A 100 9.83 2.38 16.71
N LEU A 101 9.75 2.42 15.38
CA LEU A 101 10.05 1.32 14.49
C LEU A 101 11.39 1.65 13.83
N SER A 102 12.44 0.96 14.25
CA SER A 102 13.80 1.13 13.71
C SER A 102 14.31 -0.26 13.34
N PRO A 103 13.93 -0.78 12.16
CA PRO A 103 14.19 -2.15 11.79
C PRO A 103 15.68 -2.41 11.60
N THR A 104 16.14 -3.53 12.14
CA THR A 104 17.44 -4.12 11.86
C THR A 104 17.37 -4.94 10.56
N LYS A 105 18.51 -5.50 10.13
CA LYS A 105 18.54 -6.32 8.90
C LYS A 105 17.62 -7.53 8.98
N GLU A 106 17.44 -8.11 10.17
CA GLU A 106 16.65 -9.33 10.40
C GLU A 106 15.14 -9.06 10.48
N ASP A 107 14.74 -7.80 10.72
CA ASP A 107 13.32 -7.43 10.81
C ASP A 107 12.66 -7.34 9.44
N TRP A 108 13.42 -7.23 8.35
CA TRP A 108 12.91 -7.12 7.00
C TRP A 108 12.58 -8.49 6.41
N LYS A 109 11.33 -8.63 5.92
CA LYS A 109 10.82 -9.83 5.26
C LYS A 109 10.40 -9.51 3.83
N GLU A 110 10.64 -10.44 2.92
CA GLU A 110 10.11 -10.34 1.56
C GLU A 110 8.57 -10.37 1.58
N PHE A 111 7.98 -9.46 0.85
CA PHE A 111 6.53 -9.37 0.73
C PHE A 111 6.13 -9.03 -0.69
N PHE A 112 5.32 -9.89 -1.29
CA PHE A 112 4.69 -9.63 -2.59
C PHE A 112 3.32 -9.00 -2.38
N GLU A 113 3.10 -7.82 -2.96
CA GLU A 113 1.82 -7.13 -2.94
C GLU A 113 1.07 -7.46 -4.25
N PRO A 114 -0.07 -8.19 -4.15
CA PRO A 114 -0.74 -8.72 -5.35
C PRO A 114 -1.37 -7.67 -6.26
N PHE A 115 -1.89 -6.56 -5.71
CA PHE A 115 -2.61 -5.57 -6.50
C PHE A 115 -1.68 -4.81 -7.46
N GLY A 116 -0.59 -4.23 -6.96
CA GLY A 116 0.42 -3.57 -7.77
C GLY A 116 1.44 -4.54 -8.37
N GLN A 117 1.40 -5.83 -7.97
CA GLN A 117 2.32 -6.88 -8.39
C GLN A 117 3.79 -6.48 -8.21
N SER A 118 4.10 -5.97 -7.04
CA SER A 118 5.43 -5.49 -6.70
C SER A 118 5.96 -6.18 -5.46
N MET A 119 7.27 -6.37 -5.45
CA MET A 119 7.98 -6.91 -4.29
C MET A 119 8.44 -5.78 -3.36
N TYR A 120 8.35 -6.04 -2.07
CA TYR A 120 8.81 -5.15 -1.01
C TYR A 120 9.67 -5.90 0.01
N TRP A 121 10.47 -5.14 0.72
CA TRP A 121 10.92 -5.50 2.05
C TRP A 121 9.90 -4.94 3.04
N LYS A 122 9.16 -5.81 3.73
CA LYS A 122 8.23 -5.44 4.79
C LYS A 122 8.99 -5.40 6.11
N GLY A 123 8.97 -4.23 6.77
CA GLY A 123 9.54 -4.00 8.09
C GLY A 123 8.53 -4.25 9.22
N PRO A 124 8.89 -3.86 10.46
CA PRO A 124 8.02 -4.03 11.61
C PRO A 124 6.76 -3.18 11.52
N GLU A 125 5.72 -3.63 12.21
CA GLU A 125 4.45 -2.95 12.30
C GLU A 125 4.10 -2.58 13.75
N PHE A 126 3.23 -1.59 13.89
CA PHE A 126 2.64 -1.18 15.16
C PHE A 126 1.13 -1.13 15.02
N LYS A 127 0.45 -1.81 15.94
CA LYS A 127 -1.01 -1.82 16.01
C LYS A 127 -1.46 -1.64 17.45
N VAL A 128 -2.38 -0.70 17.67
CA VAL A 128 -2.92 -0.44 19.00
C VAL A 128 -4.31 0.18 18.88
N ARG A 129 -5.17 -0.12 19.84
CA ARG A 129 -6.38 0.66 20.06
C ARG A 129 -5.98 2.00 20.67
N ALA A 130 -6.07 3.06 19.88
CA ALA A 130 -5.64 4.41 20.22
C ALA A 130 -6.85 5.28 20.60
N ASP A 131 -6.75 6.03 21.72
CA ASP A 131 -7.79 6.97 22.14
C ASP A 131 -7.91 8.14 21.15
N ALA A 132 -9.00 8.91 21.28
CA ALA A 132 -9.15 10.19 20.62
C ALA A 132 -7.95 11.12 20.90
N GLY A 133 -7.53 11.88 19.89
CA GLY A 133 -6.40 12.79 20.04
C GLY A 133 -5.66 13.08 18.72
N LYS A 134 -4.51 13.71 18.87
CA LYS A 134 -3.60 14.02 17.76
C LYS A 134 -2.39 13.09 17.81
N TYR A 135 -2.11 12.46 16.68
CA TYR A 135 -0.93 11.59 16.50
C TYR A 135 -0.06 12.15 15.41
N LYS A 136 1.25 11.99 15.56
CA LYS A 136 2.24 12.34 14.54
C LYS A 136 3.08 11.09 14.26
N ILE A 137 3.30 10.80 13.00
CA ILE A 137 4.19 9.73 12.55
C ILE A 137 5.32 10.38 11.77
N HIS A 138 6.53 10.31 12.29
CA HIS A 138 7.73 10.84 11.62
C HIS A 138 8.46 9.71 10.94
N VAL A 139 8.58 9.78 9.62
CA VAL A 139 9.41 8.87 8.82
C VAL A 139 10.69 9.60 8.48
N GLN A 140 11.84 9.01 8.86
CA GLN A 140 13.14 9.62 8.66
C GLN A 140 14.22 8.60 8.33
N SER A 141 15.32 9.06 7.75
CA SER A 141 16.50 8.27 7.44
C SER A 141 17.76 9.09 7.59
N THR A 142 18.88 8.43 7.84
CA THR A 142 20.22 9.02 7.76
C THR A 142 20.79 8.97 6.33
N GLU A 143 20.13 8.27 5.42
CA GLU A 143 20.53 8.21 4.01
C GLU A 143 20.10 9.49 3.27
N LYS A 144 20.89 9.88 2.25
CA LYS A 144 20.60 11.09 1.46
C LYS A 144 19.31 10.99 0.67
N SER A 145 18.95 9.80 0.24
CA SER A 145 17.71 9.54 -0.49
C SER A 145 17.29 8.09 -0.23
N ILE A 146 16.05 7.89 0.16
CA ILE A 146 15.49 6.56 0.37
C ILE A 146 14.00 6.55 0.07
N ARG A 147 13.57 5.57 -0.73
CA ARG A 147 12.17 5.31 -1.02
C ARG A 147 11.57 4.45 0.09
N TYR A 148 10.39 4.79 0.51
CA TYR A 148 9.65 4.04 1.52
C TYR A 148 8.16 4.04 1.23
N VAL A 149 7.46 3.08 1.79
CA VAL A 149 6.00 3.08 1.87
C VAL A 149 5.59 3.05 3.33
N LEU A 150 4.79 4.03 3.74
CA LEU A 150 4.11 4.00 5.04
C LEU A 150 2.70 3.48 4.82
N ALA A 151 2.41 2.28 5.32
CA ALA A 151 1.06 1.74 5.33
C ALA A 151 0.33 2.15 6.62
N THR A 152 -0.91 2.63 6.49
CA THR A 152 -1.77 2.99 7.63
C THR A 152 -3.17 2.47 7.41
N GLY A 153 -3.85 2.10 8.50
CA GLY A 153 -5.22 1.57 8.46
C GLY A 153 -5.31 0.16 7.88
N GLU A 154 -6.39 -0.52 8.23
CA GLU A 154 -6.61 -1.91 7.85
C GLU A 154 -7.99 -2.13 7.19
N ILE A 155 -8.88 -1.14 7.26
CA ILE A 155 -10.21 -1.23 6.64
C ILE A 155 -10.06 -1.00 5.14
N GLU A 156 -10.34 -2.03 4.37
CA GLU A 156 -10.35 -1.93 2.93
C GLU A 156 -11.61 -1.21 2.44
N ALA A 157 -11.43 -0.16 1.69
CA ALA A 157 -12.50 0.65 1.14
C ALA A 157 -12.18 1.08 -0.30
N PHE A 158 -12.34 0.13 -1.21
CA PHE A 158 -12.16 0.36 -2.64
C PHE A 158 -13.52 0.60 -3.31
N GLY A 159 -13.92 1.88 -3.44
CA GLY A 159 -14.99 2.26 -4.34
C GLY A 159 -14.47 2.41 -5.78
N GLY A 160 -15.35 2.42 -6.77
CA GLY A 160 -14.96 2.54 -8.20
C GLY A 160 -13.96 3.67 -8.51
N PRO A 161 -14.15 4.91 -7.98
CA PRO A 161 -13.20 6.00 -8.21
C PRO A 161 -11.80 5.72 -7.63
N GLU A 162 -11.70 5.09 -6.45
CA GLU A 162 -10.41 4.76 -5.84
C GLU A 162 -9.71 3.62 -6.57
N SER A 163 -10.44 2.63 -7.03
CA SER A 163 -9.90 1.53 -7.85
C SER A 163 -9.32 2.07 -9.16
N LEU A 164 -10.06 2.94 -9.85
CA LEU A 164 -9.56 3.56 -11.08
C LEU A 164 -8.30 4.40 -10.82
N ARG A 165 -8.31 5.22 -9.77
CA ARG A 165 -7.13 6.00 -9.38
C ARG A 165 -5.92 5.11 -9.11
N ALA A 166 -6.11 4.03 -8.37
CA ALA A 166 -5.05 3.08 -8.06
C ALA A 166 -4.48 2.45 -9.33
N ILE A 167 -5.33 1.96 -10.24
CA ILE A 167 -4.90 1.37 -11.52
C ILE A 167 -4.10 2.37 -12.36
N LEU A 168 -4.55 3.62 -12.44
CA LEU A 168 -3.84 4.67 -13.20
C LEU A 168 -2.49 5.03 -12.59
N LEU A 169 -2.30 4.84 -11.28
CA LEU A 169 -1.05 5.14 -10.59
C LEU A 169 -0.01 4.02 -10.71
N ILE A 170 -0.43 2.76 -10.93
CA ILE A 170 0.48 1.62 -11.00
C ILE A 170 1.64 1.81 -12.01
N PRO A 171 1.40 2.23 -13.27
CA PRO A 171 2.49 2.42 -14.23
C PRO A 171 3.55 3.42 -13.76
N GLU A 172 3.14 4.49 -13.10
CA GLU A 172 4.04 5.49 -12.53
C GLU A 172 4.86 4.90 -11.37
N LEU A 173 4.21 4.19 -10.45
CA LEU A 173 4.88 3.50 -9.35
C LEU A 173 5.88 2.46 -9.86
N LYS A 174 5.50 1.64 -10.85
CA LYS A 174 6.40 0.67 -11.47
C LYS A 174 7.68 1.34 -11.97
N LYS A 175 7.54 2.41 -12.75
CA LYS A 175 8.68 3.11 -13.35
C LYS A 175 9.50 3.87 -12.33
N ASN A 176 8.86 4.72 -11.52
CA ASN A 176 9.56 5.75 -10.73
C ASN A 176 9.89 5.28 -9.31
N PHE A 177 9.15 4.31 -8.78
CA PHE A 177 9.34 3.84 -7.41
C PHE A 177 10.03 2.47 -7.35
N PHE A 178 9.65 1.53 -8.23
CA PHE A 178 10.21 0.18 -8.27
C PHE A 178 11.32 -0.03 -9.30
N GLU A 179 11.56 0.92 -10.19
CA GLU A 179 12.51 0.80 -11.30
C GLU A 179 12.17 -0.38 -12.25
N GLU A 180 10.88 -0.70 -12.33
CA GLU A 180 10.34 -1.77 -13.17
C GLU A 180 9.74 -1.21 -14.47
N SER A 181 9.54 -2.09 -15.46
CA SER A 181 8.80 -1.71 -16.67
C SER A 181 7.33 -1.40 -16.33
N PRO A 182 6.76 -0.28 -16.77
CA PRO A 182 5.34 0.00 -16.62
C PRO A 182 4.43 -1.07 -17.24
N LEU A 183 4.95 -1.77 -18.28
CA LEU A 183 4.22 -2.83 -18.97
C LEU A 183 4.22 -4.16 -18.19
N SER A 184 5.09 -4.32 -17.19
CA SER A 184 5.15 -5.56 -16.40
C SER A 184 3.80 -5.86 -15.72
N PHE A 185 3.07 -4.84 -15.33
CA PHE A 185 1.72 -4.97 -14.78
C PHE A 185 0.71 -5.48 -15.82
N ILE A 186 0.69 -4.88 -17.03
CA ILE A 186 -0.25 -5.24 -18.09
C ILE A 186 0.02 -6.64 -18.66
N LEU A 187 1.30 -7.02 -18.74
CA LEU A 187 1.72 -8.32 -19.29
C LEU A 187 1.63 -9.48 -18.29
N SER A 188 1.27 -9.21 -17.04
CA SER A 188 1.10 -10.24 -16.03
C SER A 188 -0.28 -10.90 -16.12
N PRO A 189 -0.44 -12.17 -15.74
CA PRO A 189 -1.74 -12.85 -15.71
C PRO A 189 -2.79 -12.13 -14.84
N LEU A 190 -2.36 -11.48 -13.76
CA LEU A 190 -3.23 -10.69 -12.87
C LEU A 190 -3.59 -9.33 -13.49
N GLY A 191 -2.68 -8.71 -14.25
CA GLY A 191 -2.94 -7.45 -14.97
C GLY A 191 -4.04 -7.59 -16.01
N TRP A 192 -4.20 -8.75 -16.61
CA TRP A 192 -5.27 -9.02 -17.57
C TRP A 192 -6.67 -9.03 -16.95
N GLY A 193 -6.77 -9.21 -15.64
CA GLY A 193 -8.04 -9.10 -14.91
C GLY A 193 -8.52 -7.67 -14.68
N TYR A 194 -7.68 -6.65 -14.98
CA TYR A 194 -8.00 -5.22 -14.80
C TYR A 194 -8.18 -4.47 -16.13
N VAL A 195 -7.93 -5.12 -17.28
CA VAL A 195 -8.14 -4.61 -18.64
C VAL A 195 -9.36 -5.27 -19.25
#